data_a0a8992845dbbdf13523f4f380ab979a
#
_entry.id   a0a8992845dbbdf13523f4f380ab979a
#
_cell.length_a   1.000
_cell.length_b   1.000
_cell.length_c   1.000
_cell.angle_alpha   90.00
_cell.angle_beta   90.00
_cell.angle_gamma   90.00
#
_symmetry.space_group_name_H-M   'P 1'
#
loop_
_entity.id
_entity.type
_entity.pdbx_description
1 polymer ?
#
loop_
_entity_poly.entity_id
_entity_poly.type
_entity_poly.pdbx_seq_one_letter_code
_entity_poly.pdbx_strand_id
1 'polypeptide(L)'
;MQQTDYERRGYLHEDYRLFHLSSALAEDTAFHYHEFHKLVFFLAGRGNYIVEGRTHVLRPYDVVLVRQGAIHKAQIDPNERYERVILYISPDFLRAQSTAVSALDACFHLPADGESFVLRPEADRRTALLRTLDALEAEEQSTAYGHDLLSRAQMLQLLVMLGRGLNDDGSSYAPSEHCNEKTAAILEYLNTHLTEDISIDALADTFYYMMRLFRAETGFTIHGYLTDKRLRVARDLIARGMRTTDACYQCGYHDYSAFSRAYKKRFQVSPRADQTKGAQ
;
A
#
# COMPACT_ATOMS: atom_id res chain seq x y z
N MET A 1 11.62 17.96 -2.38
CA MET A 1 10.30 17.55 -2.95
C MET A 1 9.32 17.52 -1.80
N GLN A 2 8.16 18.11 -1.93
CA GLN A 2 7.13 18.10 -0.88
C GLN A 2 6.28 16.83 -1.01
N GLN A 3 5.61 16.39 0.06
CA GLN A 3 4.71 15.21 0.04
C GLN A 3 3.64 15.33 -1.07
N THR A 4 3.18 16.54 -1.37
CA THR A 4 2.21 16.85 -2.43
C THR A 4 2.64 16.39 -3.83
N ASP A 5 3.94 16.24 -4.09
CA ASP A 5 4.47 15.78 -5.38
C ASP A 5 4.18 14.29 -5.65
N TYR A 6 3.80 13.54 -4.59
CA TYR A 6 3.47 12.11 -4.65
C TYR A 6 1.96 11.84 -4.56
N GLU A 7 1.14 12.88 -4.54
CA GLU A 7 -0.31 12.73 -4.41
C GLU A 7 -0.97 12.19 -5.69
N ARG A 8 -1.99 11.36 -5.47
CA ARG A 8 -2.90 10.79 -6.47
C ARG A 8 -2.24 10.10 -7.66
N ARG A 9 -1.73 8.89 -7.47
CA ARG A 9 -1.05 8.02 -8.46
C ARG A 9 0.43 8.36 -8.64
N GLY A 10 1.10 8.81 -7.58
CA GLY A 10 2.51 9.10 -7.58
C GLY A 10 3.38 7.88 -7.84
N TYR A 11 4.44 8.07 -8.59
CA TYR A 11 5.53 7.10 -8.74
C TYR A 11 6.64 7.48 -7.78
N LEU A 12 7.20 6.50 -7.10
CA LEU A 12 8.43 6.68 -6.34
C LEU A 12 9.61 6.33 -7.25
N HIS A 13 10.47 7.31 -7.49
CA HIS A 13 11.68 7.14 -8.31
C HIS A 13 12.94 6.82 -7.48
N GLU A 14 12.76 6.66 -6.19
CA GLU A 14 13.79 6.37 -5.19
C GLU A 14 13.50 5.00 -4.55
N ASP A 15 14.48 4.43 -3.87
CA ASP A 15 14.33 3.19 -3.12
C ASP A 15 13.27 3.34 -2.02
N TYR A 16 13.33 4.47 -1.28
CA TYR A 16 12.35 4.86 -0.27
C TYR A 16 12.43 6.37 -0.01
N ARG A 17 11.41 6.91 0.66
CA ARG A 17 11.33 8.31 1.07
C ARG A 17 10.68 8.44 2.44
N LEU A 18 11.29 9.23 3.32
CA LEU A 18 10.79 9.53 4.65
C LEU A 18 10.25 10.97 4.72
N PHE A 19 9.12 11.14 5.40
CA PHE A 19 8.55 12.43 5.74
C PHE A 19 8.15 12.42 7.21
N HIS A 20 8.64 13.38 8.00
CA HIS A 20 8.12 13.66 9.33
C HIS A 20 7.23 14.90 9.25
N LEU A 21 5.95 14.72 9.54
CA LEU A 21 4.93 15.73 9.34
C LEU A 21 4.19 16.01 10.63
N SER A 22 4.10 17.29 10.95
CA SER A 22 3.27 17.78 12.04
C SER A 22 2.40 18.90 11.49
N SER A 23 1.08 18.71 11.50
CA SER A 23 0.11 19.69 11.01
C SER A 23 -0.90 20.02 12.11
N ALA A 24 -1.21 21.32 12.24
CA ALA A 24 -2.24 21.80 13.16
C ALA A 24 -3.67 21.62 12.58
N LEU A 25 -3.77 21.43 11.27
CA LEU A 25 -5.02 21.21 10.55
C LEU A 25 -4.86 19.91 9.77
N ALA A 26 -5.70 18.94 10.09
CA ALA A 26 -5.77 17.71 9.30
C ALA A 26 -6.66 17.96 8.08
N GLU A 27 -6.12 17.74 6.90
CA GLU A 27 -6.94 17.68 5.69
C GLU A 27 -7.64 16.32 5.65
N ASP A 28 -8.96 16.30 5.44
CA ASP A 28 -9.68 15.09 5.07
C ASP A 28 -9.23 14.70 3.66
N THR A 29 -8.34 13.74 3.58
CA THR A 29 -7.79 13.31 2.30
C THR A 29 -8.83 12.48 1.55
N ALA A 30 -9.04 12.79 0.27
CA ALA A 30 -9.85 11.93 -0.59
C ALA A 30 -9.23 10.53 -0.68
N PHE A 31 -10.05 9.51 -0.93
CA PHE A 31 -9.55 8.17 -1.23
C PHE A 31 -8.57 8.20 -2.39
N HIS A 32 -7.42 7.56 -2.19
CA HIS A 32 -6.34 7.47 -3.17
C HIS A 32 -5.55 6.17 -3.00
N TYR A 33 -4.64 5.92 -3.91
CA TYR A 33 -3.68 4.81 -3.85
C TYR A 33 -2.35 5.21 -4.49
N HIS A 34 -1.29 4.46 -4.21
CA HIS A 34 0.06 4.70 -4.73
C HIS A 34 0.63 3.46 -5.41
N GLU A 35 1.66 3.67 -6.26
CA GLU A 35 2.45 2.60 -6.89
C GLU A 35 3.56 2.06 -5.98
N PHE A 36 3.63 2.52 -4.76
CA PHE A 36 4.60 2.14 -3.75
C PHE A 36 3.89 1.70 -2.47
N HIS A 37 4.61 1.00 -1.60
CA HIS A 37 4.14 0.69 -0.26
C HIS A 37 4.27 1.92 0.63
N LYS A 38 3.38 2.03 1.59
CA LYS A 38 3.37 3.16 2.54
C LYS A 38 3.26 2.63 3.97
N LEU A 39 4.15 3.10 4.82
CA LEU A 39 4.04 2.97 6.26
C LEU A 39 3.67 4.33 6.86
N VAL A 40 2.77 4.33 7.84
CA VAL A 40 2.47 5.54 8.62
C VAL A 40 2.64 5.22 10.08
N PHE A 41 3.63 5.80 10.71
CA PHE A 41 3.80 5.81 12.15
C PHE A 41 2.98 6.96 12.71
N PHE A 42 1.87 6.66 13.36
CA PHE A 42 0.99 7.65 13.96
C PHE A 42 1.51 8.03 15.34
N LEU A 43 2.04 9.22 15.49
CA LEU A 43 2.71 9.64 16.73
C LEU A 43 1.77 10.38 17.67
N ALA A 44 0.93 11.28 17.15
CA ALA A 44 -0.04 12.02 17.93
C ALA A 44 -1.25 12.46 17.11
N GLY A 45 -2.38 12.66 17.77
CA GLY A 45 -3.65 13.09 17.18
C GLY A 45 -4.79 12.16 17.52
N ARG A 46 -5.93 12.40 16.89
CA ARG A 46 -7.14 11.55 16.95
C ARG A 46 -7.69 11.38 15.56
N GLY A 47 -8.11 10.17 15.22
CA GLY A 47 -8.77 9.91 13.95
C GLY A 47 -8.80 8.46 13.56
N ASN A 48 -9.26 8.25 12.33
CA ASN A 48 -9.37 6.94 11.73
C ASN A 48 -8.46 6.84 10.51
N TYR A 49 -8.07 5.63 10.19
CA TYR A 49 -7.44 5.33 8.91
C TYR A 49 -8.26 4.25 8.21
N ILE A 50 -8.62 4.51 6.97
CA ILE A 50 -9.44 3.60 6.18
C ILE A 50 -8.56 3.00 5.10
N VAL A 51 -8.51 1.67 5.04
CA VAL A 51 -7.76 0.91 4.04
C VAL A 51 -8.64 -0.20 3.50
N GLU A 52 -8.80 -0.28 2.18
CA GLU A 52 -9.59 -1.32 1.49
C GLU A 52 -10.99 -1.51 2.13
N GLY A 53 -11.65 -0.39 2.50
CA GLY A 53 -12.99 -0.39 3.08
C GLY A 53 -13.07 -0.75 4.57
N ARG A 54 -11.93 -0.95 5.24
CA ARG A 54 -11.85 -1.20 6.68
C ARG A 54 -11.41 0.05 7.41
N THR A 55 -12.15 0.45 8.43
CA THR A 55 -11.86 1.61 9.28
C THR A 55 -11.15 1.17 10.54
N HIS A 56 -10.05 1.80 10.84
CA HIS A 56 -9.24 1.59 12.04
C HIS A 56 -9.21 2.87 12.86
N VAL A 57 -9.64 2.79 14.12
CA VAL A 57 -9.44 3.87 15.09
C VAL A 57 -7.98 3.89 15.51
N LEU A 58 -7.27 4.96 15.16
CA LEU A 58 -5.85 5.11 15.46
C LEU A 58 -5.61 5.45 16.94
N ARG A 59 -4.52 4.92 17.46
CA ARG A 59 -3.92 5.30 18.75
C ARG A 59 -2.48 5.72 18.54
N PRO A 60 -1.94 6.61 19.38
CA PRO A 60 -0.53 6.96 19.30
C PRO A 60 0.37 5.72 19.26
N TYR A 61 1.33 5.74 18.33
CA TYR A 61 2.30 4.68 18.02
C TYR A 61 1.75 3.48 17.23
N ASP A 62 0.51 3.55 16.75
CA ASP A 62 0.04 2.59 15.73
C ASP A 62 0.84 2.75 14.43
N VAL A 63 1.06 1.63 13.73
CA VAL A 63 1.72 1.60 12.43
C VAL A 63 0.73 1.14 11.38
N VAL A 64 0.37 2.05 10.46
CA VAL A 64 -0.51 1.71 9.33
C VAL A 64 0.32 1.14 8.19
N LEU A 65 -0.08 -0.03 7.71
CA LEU A 65 0.57 -0.78 6.65
C LEU A 65 -0.28 -0.68 5.38
N VAL A 66 0.16 0.12 4.41
CA VAL A 66 -0.57 0.29 3.16
C VAL A 66 0.22 -0.33 2.02
N ARG A 67 -0.30 -1.44 1.51
CA ARG A 67 0.28 -2.11 0.34
C ARG A 67 0.13 -1.23 -0.89
N GLN A 68 1.09 -1.33 -1.83
CA GLN A 68 0.94 -0.71 -3.16
C GLN A 68 -0.44 -1.04 -3.74
N GLY A 69 -1.11 -0.03 -4.27
CA GLY A 69 -2.43 -0.20 -4.89
C GLY A 69 -3.60 -0.31 -3.94
N ALA A 70 -3.41 -0.39 -2.65
CA ALA A 70 -4.50 -0.38 -1.69
C ALA A 70 -5.15 1.00 -1.63
N ILE A 71 -6.48 1.05 -1.80
CA ILE A 71 -7.26 2.28 -1.63
C ILE A 71 -7.28 2.64 -0.16
N HIS A 72 -6.92 3.87 0.15
CA HIS A 72 -6.88 4.33 1.54
C HIS A 72 -7.13 5.82 1.68
N LYS A 73 -7.52 6.23 2.90
CA LYS A 73 -7.55 7.63 3.33
C LYS A 73 -7.34 7.76 4.83
N ALA A 74 -6.83 8.91 5.27
CA ALA A 74 -6.85 9.33 6.66
C ALA A 74 -8.09 10.21 6.91
N GLN A 75 -8.75 10.01 8.04
CA GLN A 75 -9.81 10.87 8.58
C GLN A 75 -9.37 11.32 9.97
N ILE A 76 -8.77 12.49 10.05
CA ILE A 76 -8.16 12.99 11.28
C ILE A 76 -9.00 14.15 11.81
N ASP A 77 -9.16 14.21 13.13
CA ASP A 77 -9.84 15.30 13.80
C ASP A 77 -9.07 16.63 13.54
N PRO A 78 -9.71 17.62 12.89
CA PRO A 78 -9.05 18.86 12.53
C PRO A 78 -8.72 19.74 13.75
N ASN A 79 -9.25 19.43 14.94
CA ASN A 79 -9.02 20.20 16.16
C ASN A 79 -7.79 19.72 16.96
N GLU A 80 -7.17 18.62 16.53
CA GLU A 80 -5.99 18.07 17.21
C GLU A 80 -4.74 18.15 16.32
N ARG A 81 -3.58 18.31 16.98
CA ARG A 81 -2.29 18.21 16.28
C ARG A 81 -2.10 16.80 15.75
N TYR A 82 -1.91 16.69 14.46
CA TYR A 82 -1.64 15.43 13.78
C TYR A 82 -0.14 15.28 13.49
N GLU A 83 0.52 14.38 14.22
CA GLU A 83 1.94 14.10 14.04
C GLU A 83 2.15 12.67 13.55
N ARG A 84 2.93 12.51 12.48
CA ARG A 84 3.19 11.22 11.85
C ARG A 84 4.52 11.20 11.13
N VAL A 85 5.14 10.03 11.07
CA VAL A 85 6.20 9.73 10.12
C VAL A 85 5.65 8.83 9.03
N ILE A 86 5.88 9.21 7.78
CA ILE A 86 5.45 8.46 6.60
C ILE A 86 6.68 7.96 5.86
N LEU A 87 6.67 6.68 5.53
CA LEU A 87 7.66 6.03 4.67
C LEU A 87 6.99 5.54 3.39
N TYR A 88 7.47 6.01 2.26
CA TYR A 88 7.17 5.45 0.94
C TYR A 88 8.29 4.51 0.56
N ILE A 89 7.96 3.32 0.08
CA ILE A 89 8.93 2.25 -0.17
C ILE A 89 8.66 1.63 -1.53
N SER A 90 9.67 1.64 -2.38
CA SER A 90 9.61 1.03 -3.72
C SER A 90 9.43 -0.48 -3.62
N PRO A 91 8.49 -1.09 -4.38
CA PRO A 91 8.41 -2.54 -4.49
C PRO A 91 9.67 -3.18 -5.04
N ASP A 92 10.39 -2.47 -5.92
CA ASP A 92 11.64 -2.94 -6.51
C ASP A 92 12.76 -3.00 -5.46
N PHE A 93 12.82 -2.01 -4.57
CA PHE A 93 13.72 -2.03 -3.41
C PHE A 93 13.44 -3.23 -2.51
N LEU A 94 12.18 -3.46 -2.12
CA LEU A 94 11.82 -4.60 -1.27
C LEU A 94 12.23 -5.93 -1.93
N ARG A 95 11.98 -6.08 -3.23
CA ARG A 95 12.41 -7.27 -3.98
C ARG A 95 13.91 -7.45 -4.01
N ALA A 96 14.65 -6.38 -4.33
CA ALA A 96 16.12 -6.43 -4.45
C ALA A 96 16.81 -6.72 -3.12
N GLN A 97 16.21 -6.32 -1.99
CA GLN A 97 16.77 -6.53 -0.65
C GLN A 97 16.24 -7.78 0.05
N SER A 98 15.21 -8.44 -0.50
CA SER A 98 14.69 -9.71 0.02
C SER A 98 15.66 -10.86 -0.25
N THR A 99 15.61 -11.88 0.61
CA THR A 99 16.38 -13.11 0.45
C THR A 99 15.45 -14.31 0.24
N ALA A 100 16.00 -15.47 -0.07
CA ALA A 100 15.22 -16.70 -0.22
C ALA A 100 14.44 -17.10 1.04
N VAL A 101 14.88 -16.64 2.23
CA VAL A 101 14.27 -16.97 3.53
C VAL A 101 13.58 -15.78 4.20
N SER A 102 13.72 -14.57 3.66
CA SER A 102 13.19 -13.34 4.26
C SER A 102 12.62 -12.42 3.21
N ALA A 103 11.31 -12.42 3.05
CA ALA A 103 10.59 -11.49 2.19
C ALA A 103 10.33 -10.20 2.96
N LEU A 104 10.91 -9.08 2.53
CA LEU A 104 10.77 -7.79 3.22
C LEU A 104 9.40 -7.15 3.01
N ASP A 105 8.66 -7.57 2.00
CA ASP A 105 7.27 -7.16 1.77
C ASP A 105 6.26 -7.94 2.61
N ALA A 106 6.71 -8.92 3.42
CA ALA A 106 5.83 -9.75 4.25
C ALA A 106 4.91 -8.92 5.17
N CYS A 107 5.40 -7.79 5.71
CA CYS A 107 4.60 -6.90 6.56
C CYS A 107 3.42 -6.23 5.83
N PHE A 108 3.40 -6.22 4.51
CA PHE A 108 2.30 -5.70 3.70
C PHE A 108 1.32 -6.79 3.24
N HIS A 109 1.61 -8.05 3.53
CA HIS A 109 0.70 -9.17 3.32
C HIS A 109 -0.07 -9.42 4.62
N LEU A 110 -1.38 -9.26 4.54
CA LEU A 110 -2.24 -9.47 5.70
C LEU A 110 -2.17 -10.92 6.18
N PRO A 111 -2.41 -11.15 7.49
CA PRO A 111 -2.71 -12.48 8.00
C PRO A 111 -3.85 -13.14 7.19
N ALA A 112 -3.94 -14.45 7.25
CA ALA A 112 -4.94 -15.22 6.48
C ALA A 112 -6.40 -14.81 6.77
N ASP A 113 -6.66 -14.22 7.93
CA ASP A 113 -7.96 -13.64 8.33
C ASP A 113 -8.23 -12.25 7.75
N GLY A 114 -7.20 -11.59 7.18
CA GLY A 114 -7.35 -10.35 6.40
C GLY A 114 -7.95 -9.14 7.11
N GLU A 115 -7.99 -9.15 8.45
CA GLU A 115 -8.86 -8.24 9.19
C GLU A 115 -8.28 -6.86 9.51
N SER A 116 -6.98 -6.66 9.50
CA SER A 116 -6.43 -5.36 9.88
C SER A 116 -5.15 -4.96 9.14
N PHE A 117 -5.09 -3.66 8.83
CA PHE A 117 -3.96 -2.97 8.21
C PHE A 117 -3.16 -2.12 9.21
N VAL A 118 -3.47 -2.22 10.49
CA VAL A 118 -2.85 -1.40 11.54
C VAL A 118 -2.23 -2.31 12.59
N LEU A 119 -0.92 -2.25 12.68
CA LEU A 119 -0.13 -2.93 13.70
C LEU A 119 -0.04 -2.04 14.94
N ARG A 120 -0.31 -2.62 16.11
CA ARG A 120 -0.22 -1.97 17.42
C ARG A 120 0.89 -2.62 18.23
N PRO A 121 2.11 -2.06 18.20
CA PRO A 121 3.24 -2.64 18.91
C PRO A 121 3.11 -2.45 20.42
N GLU A 122 3.49 -3.46 21.19
CA GLU A 122 3.63 -3.38 22.64
C GLU A 122 4.84 -2.51 23.06
N ALA A 123 4.95 -2.15 24.32
CA ALA A 123 5.86 -1.12 24.82
C ALA A 123 7.32 -1.33 24.42
N ASP A 124 7.86 -2.54 24.56
CA ASP A 124 9.26 -2.83 24.24
C ASP A 124 9.52 -2.75 22.73
N ARG A 125 8.65 -3.36 21.95
CA ARG A 125 8.73 -3.31 20.48
C ARG A 125 8.55 -1.90 19.95
N ARG A 126 7.59 -1.16 20.50
CA ARG A 126 7.37 0.26 20.18
C ARG A 126 8.64 1.07 20.42
N THR A 127 9.27 0.92 21.56
CA THR A 127 10.52 1.63 21.88
C THR A 127 11.62 1.30 20.88
N ALA A 128 11.77 0.04 20.51
CA ALA A 128 12.77 -0.38 19.53
C ALA A 128 12.46 0.17 18.11
N LEU A 129 11.20 0.13 17.68
CA LEU A 129 10.76 0.68 16.39
C LEU A 129 11.00 2.20 16.32
N LEU A 130 10.64 2.95 17.37
CA LEU A 130 10.84 4.39 17.40
C LEU A 130 12.32 4.76 17.38
N ARG A 131 13.18 4.06 18.12
CA ARG A 131 14.65 4.30 18.06
C ARG A 131 15.22 4.06 16.65
N THR A 132 14.76 3.01 15.98
CA THR A 132 15.21 2.73 14.61
C THR A 132 14.70 3.78 13.63
N LEU A 133 13.46 4.27 13.83
CA LEU A 133 12.86 5.33 13.03
C LEU A 133 13.60 6.66 13.22
N ASP A 134 13.91 7.05 14.46
CA ASP A 134 14.68 8.25 14.78
C ASP A 134 16.09 8.19 14.18
N ALA A 135 16.74 7.02 14.25
CA ALA A 135 18.07 6.82 13.63
C ALA A 135 17.99 6.93 12.10
N LEU A 136 16.95 6.35 11.46
CA LEU A 136 16.74 6.49 10.03
C LEU A 136 16.53 7.95 9.64
N GLU A 137 15.70 8.69 10.37
CA GLU A 137 15.43 10.11 10.12
C GLU A 137 16.70 10.95 10.25
N ALA A 138 17.54 10.68 11.27
CA ALA A 138 18.81 11.35 11.47
C ALA A 138 19.78 11.14 10.29
N GLU A 139 19.89 9.91 9.77
CA GLU A 139 20.76 9.61 8.63
C GLU A 139 20.22 10.20 7.33
N GLU A 140 18.90 10.26 7.12
CA GLU A 140 18.30 10.92 5.95
C GLU A 140 18.56 12.44 5.89
N GLN A 141 18.81 13.07 7.05
CA GLN A 141 19.16 14.48 7.18
C GLN A 141 20.68 14.72 7.21
N SER A 142 21.47 13.67 7.32
CA SER A 142 22.93 13.71 7.45
C SER A 142 23.61 13.88 6.09
N THR A 143 24.79 14.51 6.12
CA THR A 143 25.74 14.54 4.99
C THR A 143 27.07 13.87 5.35
N ALA A 144 27.12 13.20 6.51
CA ALA A 144 28.31 12.52 6.97
C ALA A 144 28.69 11.33 6.07
N TYR A 145 29.96 10.95 6.10
CA TYR A 145 30.43 9.77 5.37
C TYR A 145 29.63 8.51 5.75
N GLY A 146 29.07 7.82 4.76
CA GLY A 146 28.34 6.58 4.95
C GLY A 146 26.88 6.75 5.45
N HIS A 147 26.35 7.99 5.49
CA HIS A 147 24.95 8.23 5.91
C HIS A 147 23.95 7.43 5.04
N ASP A 148 24.20 7.31 3.74
CA ASP A 148 23.40 6.56 2.79
C ASP A 148 23.35 5.06 3.11
N LEU A 149 24.50 4.49 3.52
CA LEU A 149 24.61 3.09 3.94
C LEU A 149 23.92 2.85 5.30
N LEU A 150 24.08 3.77 6.24
CA LEU A 150 23.43 3.67 7.54
C LEU A 150 21.90 3.86 7.41
N SER A 151 21.43 4.81 6.62
CA SER A 151 20.03 4.99 6.31
C SER A 151 19.42 3.70 5.73
N ARG A 152 20.07 3.08 4.75
CA ARG A 152 19.65 1.79 4.19
C ARG A 152 19.63 0.68 5.23
N ALA A 153 20.65 0.59 6.10
CA ALA A 153 20.70 -0.41 7.17
C ALA A 153 19.55 -0.24 8.17
N GLN A 154 19.24 1.00 8.58
CA GLN A 154 18.11 1.30 9.47
C GLN A 154 16.76 0.98 8.81
N MET A 155 16.59 1.26 7.51
CA MET A 155 15.40 0.89 6.76
C MET A 155 15.20 -0.63 6.74
N LEU A 156 16.24 -1.40 6.43
CA LEU A 156 16.18 -2.87 6.43
C LEU A 156 15.86 -3.41 7.83
N GLN A 157 16.49 -2.86 8.87
CA GLN A 157 16.21 -3.22 10.26
C GLN A 157 14.74 -2.95 10.61
N LEU A 158 14.20 -1.79 10.25
CA LEU A 158 12.81 -1.43 10.48
C LEU A 158 11.83 -2.42 9.84
N LEU A 159 12.06 -2.76 8.56
CA LEU A 159 11.24 -3.72 7.82
C LEU A 159 11.28 -5.12 8.43
N VAL A 160 12.47 -5.59 8.83
CA VAL A 160 12.61 -6.89 9.52
C VAL A 160 11.89 -6.89 10.86
N MET A 161 11.98 -5.79 11.63
CA MET A 161 11.27 -5.66 12.91
C MET A 161 9.75 -5.68 12.74
N LEU A 162 9.23 -5.01 11.71
CA LEU A 162 7.81 -5.07 11.35
C LEU A 162 7.40 -6.48 10.92
N GLY A 163 8.17 -7.13 10.06
CA GLY A 163 7.91 -8.51 9.62
C GLY A 163 7.91 -9.51 10.78
N ARG A 164 8.83 -9.38 11.74
CA ARG A 164 8.82 -10.20 12.98
C ARG A 164 7.60 -9.94 13.84
N GLY A 165 7.13 -8.67 13.87
CA GLY A 165 5.93 -8.28 14.62
C GLY A 165 4.64 -8.94 14.16
N LEU A 166 4.62 -9.53 12.98
CA LEU A 166 3.46 -10.25 12.45
C LEU A 166 3.34 -11.67 13.05
N ASN A 167 4.45 -12.25 13.49
CA ASN A 167 4.53 -13.67 13.89
C ASN A 167 4.76 -13.87 15.40
N ASP A 168 5.00 -12.79 16.13
CA ASP A 168 5.35 -12.84 17.56
C ASP A 168 4.26 -12.18 18.41
N ASP A 169 4.16 -12.58 19.68
CA ASP A 169 3.22 -12.03 20.67
C ASP A 169 3.47 -10.56 21.05
N GLY A 170 4.53 -9.91 20.53
CA GLY A 170 4.91 -8.52 20.86
C GLY A 170 4.18 -7.43 20.08
N SER A 171 3.15 -7.76 19.31
CA SER A 171 2.29 -6.82 18.59
C SER A 171 0.91 -7.41 18.40
N SER A 172 -0.09 -6.56 18.40
CA SER A 172 -1.47 -6.92 18.03
C SER A 172 -1.92 -6.13 16.82
N TYR A 173 -2.87 -6.67 16.09
CA TYR A 173 -3.57 -5.90 15.07
C TYR A 173 -4.68 -5.06 15.72
N ALA A 174 -4.80 -3.81 15.32
CA ALA A 174 -5.90 -2.98 15.77
C ALA A 174 -7.22 -3.54 15.22
N PRO A 175 -8.30 -3.57 16.02
CA PRO A 175 -9.61 -3.96 15.52
C PRO A 175 -10.04 -3.05 14.38
N SER A 176 -10.72 -3.62 13.40
CA SER A 176 -11.27 -2.88 12.28
C SER A 176 -12.80 -3.02 12.24
N GLU A 177 -13.45 -1.97 11.74
CA GLU A 177 -14.87 -1.98 11.41
C GLU A 177 -15.01 -1.76 9.90
N HIS A 178 -16.03 -2.35 9.29
CA HIS A 178 -16.33 -2.05 7.90
C HIS A 178 -16.83 -0.60 7.79
N CYS A 179 -16.25 0.17 6.88
CA CYS A 179 -16.67 1.54 6.59
C CYS A 179 -18.14 1.55 6.12
N ASN A 180 -18.46 0.60 5.25
CA ASN A 180 -19.79 0.24 4.80
C ASN A 180 -19.74 -1.23 4.39
N GLU A 181 -20.58 -2.07 5.02
CA GLU A 181 -20.59 -3.52 4.76
C GLU A 181 -20.71 -3.87 3.27
N LYS A 182 -21.49 -3.10 2.51
CA LYS A 182 -21.66 -3.33 1.07
C LYS A 182 -20.39 -2.99 0.29
N THR A 183 -19.74 -1.87 0.59
CA THR A 183 -18.49 -1.48 -0.08
C THR A 183 -17.35 -2.43 0.28
N ALA A 184 -17.29 -2.86 1.55
CA ALA A 184 -16.31 -3.86 1.98
C ALA A 184 -16.55 -5.20 1.28
N ALA A 185 -17.79 -5.69 1.20
CA ALA A 185 -18.13 -6.92 0.48
C ALA A 185 -17.77 -6.83 -1.03
N ILE A 186 -17.97 -5.66 -1.65
CA ILE A 186 -17.55 -5.44 -3.05
C ILE A 186 -16.03 -5.53 -3.17
N LEU A 187 -15.28 -4.84 -2.30
CA LEU A 187 -13.81 -4.85 -2.34
C LEU A 187 -13.27 -6.25 -2.08
N GLU A 188 -13.81 -6.97 -1.12
CA GLU A 188 -13.46 -8.35 -0.82
C GLU A 188 -13.73 -9.27 -2.02
N TYR A 189 -14.94 -9.18 -2.60
CA TYR A 189 -15.29 -9.93 -3.80
C TYR A 189 -14.35 -9.64 -4.97
N LEU A 190 -14.06 -8.36 -5.25
CA LEU A 190 -13.15 -7.97 -6.33
C LEU A 190 -11.72 -8.46 -6.10
N ASN A 191 -11.28 -8.52 -4.83
CA ASN A 191 -9.94 -8.98 -4.48
C ASN A 191 -9.80 -10.51 -4.58
N THR A 192 -10.82 -11.27 -4.18
CA THR A 192 -10.83 -12.74 -4.24
C THR A 192 -11.04 -13.27 -5.66
N HIS A 193 -11.82 -12.55 -6.49
CA HIS A 193 -12.15 -12.96 -7.86
C HIS A 193 -11.41 -12.15 -8.94
N LEU A 194 -10.27 -11.57 -8.57
CA LEU A 194 -9.52 -10.63 -9.43
C LEU A 194 -9.22 -11.18 -10.83
N THR A 195 -8.93 -12.47 -10.92
CA THR A 195 -8.51 -13.18 -12.15
C THR A 195 -9.67 -13.81 -12.91
N GLU A 196 -10.87 -13.84 -12.34
CA GLU A 196 -12.06 -14.46 -12.92
C GLU A 196 -12.79 -13.51 -13.86
N ASP A 197 -13.63 -14.06 -14.74
CA ASP A 197 -14.51 -13.28 -15.58
C ASP A 197 -15.70 -12.77 -14.74
N ILE A 198 -15.56 -11.56 -14.22
CA ILE A 198 -16.62 -10.92 -13.44
C ILE A 198 -17.65 -10.36 -14.42
N SER A 199 -18.72 -11.14 -14.68
CA SER A 199 -19.86 -10.68 -15.46
C SER A 199 -20.63 -9.62 -14.70
N ILE A 200 -20.53 -8.39 -15.17
CA ILE A 200 -21.24 -7.22 -14.62
C ILE A 200 -22.75 -7.31 -14.90
N ASP A 201 -23.15 -8.03 -15.94
CA ASP A 201 -24.55 -8.13 -16.40
C ASP A 201 -25.43 -9.01 -15.52
N ALA A 202 -24.86 -9.93 -14.72
CA ALA A 202 -25.63 -10.80 -13.82
C ALA A 202 -26.18 -10.12 -12.58
N LEU A 203 -25.83 -8.84 -12.33
CA LEU A 203 -26.14 -8.09 -11.12
C LEU A 203 -26.95 -6.79 -11.39
N ALA A 204 -27.63 -6.67 -12.54
CA ALA A 204 -28.05 -5.41 -13.15
C ALA A 204 -28.83 -4.42 -12.26
N ASP A 205 -29.82 -4.81 -11.48
CA ASP A 205 -30.64 -3.85 -10.69
C ASP A 205 -30.01 -3.46 -9.34
N THR A 206 -29.39 -4.40 -8.67
CA THR A 206 -28.63 -4.15 -7.43
C THR A 206 -27.30 -3.46 -7.72
N PHE A 207 -26.77 -3.65 -8.92
CA PHE A 207 -25.44 -3.24 -9.34
C PHE A 207 -25.30 -1.72 -9.56
N TYR A 208 -26.33 -1.04 -10.09
CA TYR A 208 -26.26 0.41 -10.30
C TYR A 208 -26.12 1.18 -8.99
N TYR A 209 -26.87 0.76 -7.98
CA TYR A 209 -26.74 1.32 -6.64
C TYR A 209 -25.36 1.04 -6.03
N MET A 210 -24.87 -0.20 -6.15
CA MET A 210 -23.56 -0.62 -5.68
C MET A 210 -22.42 0.13 -6.37
N MET A 211 -22.50 0.35 -7.70
CA MET A 211 -21.53 1.16 -8.45
C MET A 211 -21.47 2.61 -7.96
N ARG A 212 -22.64 3.22 -7.71
CA ARG A 212 -22.71 4.58 -7.19
C ARG A 212 -22.17 4.67 -5.77
N LEU A 213 -22.52 3.73 -4.91
CA LEU A 213 -22.04 3.65 -3.54
C LEU A 213 -20.51 3.48 -3.53
N PHE A 214 -19.99 2.49 -4.27
CA PHE A 214 -18.57 2.24 -4.38
C PHE A 214 -17.81 3.50 -4.87
N ARG A 215 -18.33 4.17 -5.91
CA ARG A 215 -17.72 5.39 -6.43
C ARG A 215 -17.80 6.55 -5.43
N ALA A 216 -18.91 6.70 -4.71
CA ALA A 216 -19.06 7.74 -3.71
C ALA A 216 -18.10 7.57 -2.54
N GLU A 217 -17.86 6.33 -2.13
CA GLU A 217 -17.02 6.00 -0.97
C GLU A 217 -15.54 5.83 -1.30
N THR A 218 -15.21 5.33 -2.51
CA THR A 218 -13.81 5.07 -2.91
C THR A 218 -13.26 6.08 -3.92
N GLY A 219 -14.12 6.85 -4.55
CA GLY A 219 -13.75 7.76 -5.66
C GLY A 219 -13.47 7.05 -6.98
N PHE A 220 -13.56 5.72 -7.05
CA PHE A 220 -13.25 4.90 -8.22
C PHE A 220 -14.48 4.19 -8.77
N THR A 221 -14.50 3.92 -10.07
CA THR A 221 -15.46 2.95 -10.62
C THR A 221 -14.97 1.54 -10.35
N ILE A 222 -15.87 0.57 -10.14
CA ILE A 222 -15.53 -0.84 -9.94
C ILE A 222 -14.66 -1.36 -11.10
N HIS A 223 -15.05 -1.06 -12.35
CA HIS A 223 -14.28 -1.44 -13.53
C HIS A 223 -12.87 -0.82 -13.54
N GLY A 224 -12.78 0.48 -13.22
CA GLY A 224 -11.48 1.17 -13.15
C GLY A 224 -10.55 0.58 -12.09
N TYR A 225 -11.11 0.28 -10.92
CA TYR A 225 -10.39 -0.37 -9.83
C TYR A 225 -9.89 -1.77 -10.22
N LEU A 226 -10.78 -2.61 -10.75
CA LEU A 226 -10.46 -3.97 -11.18
C LEU A 226 -9.38 -3.97 -12.27
N THR A 227 -9.55 -3.12 -13.30
CA THR A 227 -8.57 -2.98 -14.39
C THR A 227 -7.19 -2.60 -13.85
N ASP A 228 -7.14 -1.61 -12.97
CA ASP A 228 -5.88 -1.15 -12.40
C ASP A 228 -5.20 -2.22 -11.54
N LYS A 229 -5.95 -2.93 -10.69
CA LYS A 229 -5.41 -4.05 -9.90
C LYS A 229 -4.89 -5.20 -10.78
N ARG A 230 -5.64 -5.60 -11.80
CA ARG A 230 -5.19 -6.63 -12.77
C ARG A 230 -3.88 -6.27 -13.44
N LEU A 231 -3.74 -5.02 -13.89
CA LEU A 231 -2.51 -4.54 -14.54
C LEU A 231 -1.30 -4.56 -13.58
N ARG A 232 -1.50 -4.27 -12.29
CA ARG A 232 -0.43 -4.35 -11.28
C ARG A 232 0.02 -5.78 -11.03
N VAL A 233 -0.94 -6.70 -10.84
CA VAL A 233 -0.62 -8.12 -10.69
C VAL A 233 0.15 -8.62 -11.92
N ALA A 234 -0.27 -8.21 -13.13
CA ALA A 234 0.45 -8.53 -14.36
C ALA A 234 1.89 -8.00 -14.33
N ARG A 235 2.08 -6.76 -13.87
CA ARG A 235 3.41 -6.15 -13.78
C ARG A 235 4.32 -6.89 -12.81
N ASP A 236 3.78 -7.25 -11.65
CA ASP A 236 4.51 -8.04 -10.65
C ASP A 236 4.90 -9.43 -11.18
N LEU A 237 4.01 -10.11 -11.90
CA LEU A 237 4.29 -11.40 -12.54
C LEU A 237 5.38 -11.27 -13.61
N ILE A 238 5.31 -10.23 -14.45
CA ILE A 238 6.32 -9.94 -15.48
C ILE A 238 7.68 -9.65 -14.84
N ALA A 239 7.70 -8.85 -13.77
CA ALA A 239 8.92 -8.54 -13.04
C ALA A 239 9.55 -9.78 -12.37
N ARG A 240 8.74 -10.79 -12.03
CA ARG A 240 9.20 -12.11 -11.53
C ARG A 240 9.61 -13.07 -12.66
N GLY A 241 9.69 -12.60 -13.92
CA GLY A 241 10.16 -13.38 -15.06
C GLY A 241 9.06 -14.11 -15.84
N MET A 242 7.77 -13.94 -15.50
CA MET A 242 6.69 -14.53 -16.25
C MET A 242 6.58 -13.92 -17.66
N ARG A 243 6.28 -14.74 -18.67
CA ARG A 243 6.06 -14.23 -20.03
C ARG A 243 4.85 -13.29 -20.05
N THR A 244 4.93 -12.22 -20.83
CA THR A 244 3.88 -11.18 -20.88
C THR A 244 2.52 -11.70 -21.31
N THR A 245 2.49 -12.74 -22.16
CA THR A 245 1.25 -13.44 -22.58
C THR A 245 0.63 -14.21 -21.44
N ASP A 246 1.44 -14.92 -20.65
CA ASP A 246 0.96 -15.72 -19.53
C ASP A 246 0.44 -14.81 -18.40
N ALA A 247 1.18 -13.72 -18.11
CA ALA A 247 0.75 -12.69 -17.16
C ALA A 247 -0.59 -12.04 -17.58
N CYS A 248 -0.80 -11.79 -18.88
CA CYS A 248 -2.04 -11.28 -19.41
C CYS A 248 -3.23 -12.19 -19.05
N TYR A 249 -3.14 -13.48 -19.37
CA TYR A 249 -4.23 -14.45 -19.13
C TYR A 249 -4.40 -14.72 -17.63
N GLN A 250 -3.32 -14.85 -16.89
CA GLN A 250 -3.37 -15.09 -15.45
C GLN A 250 -3.99 -13.93 -14.67
N CYS A 251 -3.97 -12.70 -15.20
CA CYS A 251 -4.61 -11.54 -14.61
C CYS A 251 -6.05 -11.32 -15.06
N GLY A 252 -6.67 -12.28 -15.75
CA GLY A 252 -8.06 -12.22 -16.19
C GLY A 252 -8.30 -11.34 -17.42
N TYR A 253 -7.29 -11.15 -18.28
CA TYR A 253 -7.48 -10.58 -19.61
C TYR A 253 -7.61 -11.73 -20.63
N HIS A 254 -8.56 -11.61 -21.55
CA HIS A 254 -8.80 -12.60 -22.63
C HIS A 254 -8.20 -12.17 -23.97
N ASP A 255 -7.78 -10.90 -24.11
CA ASP A 255 -7.17 -10.35 -25.31
C ASP A 255 -5.87 -9.61 -24.97
N TYR A 256 -4.76 -10.13 -25.51
CA TYR A 256 -3.43 -9.53 -25.32
C TYR A 256 -3.33 -8.10 -25.89
N SER A 257 -4.04 -7.80 -26.96
CA SER A 257 -4.00 -6.46 -27.57
C SER A 257 -4.67 -5.43 -26.67
N ALA A 258 -5.82 -5.78 -26.07
CA ALA A 258 -6.51 -4.94 -25.09
C ALA A 258 -5.65 -4.76 -23.82
N PHE A 259 -5.07 -5.86 -23.32
CA PHE A 259 -4.13 -5.85 -22.21
C PHE A 259 -2.93 -4.92 -22.49
N SER A 260 -2.25 -5.10 -23.63
CA SER A 260 -1.05 -4.33 -23.96
C SER A 260 -1.34 -2.83 -24.09
N ARG A 261 -2.49 -2.46 -24.67
CA ARG A 261 -2.94 -1.05 -24.71
C ARG A 261 -3.21 -0.49 -23.32
N ALA A 262 -3.95 -1.22 -22.49
CA ALA A 262 -4.26 -0.81 -21.13
C ALA A 262 -2.98 -0.69 -20.28
N TYR A 263 -2.08 -1.65 -20.40
CA TYR A 263 -0.78 -1.67 -19.73
C TYR A 263 0.08 -0.46 -20.12
N LYS A 264 0.24 -0.21 -21.43
CA LYS A 264 0.99 0.94 -21.93
C LYS A 264 0.36 2.27 -21.50
N LYS A 265 -0.97 2.37 -21.53
CA LYS A 265 -1.69 3.56 -21.04
C LYS A 265 -1.44 3.79 -19.55
N ARG A 266 -1.35 2.73 -18.78
CA ARG A 266 -1.21 2.77 -17.32
C ARG A 266 0.23 3.05 -16.87
N PHE A 267 1.21 2.36 -17.45
CA PHE A 267 2.60 2.37 -17.01
C PHE A 267 3.55 3.15 -17.93
N GLN A 268 3.05 3.69 -19.04
CA GLN A 268 3.81 4.41 -20.06
C GLN A 268 4.89 3.58 -20.77
N VAL A 269 4.94 2.28 -20.49
CA VAL A 269 5.82 1.29 -21.13
C VAL A 269 5.00 0.09 -21.61
N SER A 270 5.50 -0.61 -22.65
CA SER A 270 4.83 -1.85 -23.07
C SER A 270 5.19 -3.01 -22.13
N PRO A 271 4.33 -4.05 -22.02
CA PRO A 271 4.65 -5.22 -21.20
C PRO A 271 6.00 -5.87 -21.55
N ARG A 272 6.32 -5.95 -22.85
CA ARG A 272 7.60 -6.50 -23.33
C ARG A 272 8.80 -5.64 -22.95
N ALA A 273 8.67 -4.31 -23.04
CA ALA A 273 9.76 -3.41 -22.65
C ALA A 273 10.00 -3.42 -21.12
N ASP A 274 8.94 -3.62 -20.34
CA ASP A 274 9.06 -3.74 -18.88
C ASP A 274 9.72 -5.08 -18.49
N GLN A 275 9.43 -6.17 -19.22
CA GLN A 275 10.05 -7.48 -19.02
C GLN A 275 11.57 -7.44 -19.23
N THR A 276 12.06 -6.71 -20.24
CA THR A 276 13.50 -6.61 -20.52
C THR A 276 14.26 -5.80 -19.49
N LYS A 277 13.63 -4.88 -18.79
CA LYS A 277 14.22 -4.10 -17.69
C LYS A 277 14.40 -4.91 -16.40
N GLY A 278 13.52 -5.88 -16.15
CA GLY A 278 13.58 -6.74 -14.97
C GLY A 278 14.59 -7.91 -15.11
N ALA A 279 15.15 -8.12 -16.29
CA ALA A 279 16.13 -9.19 -16.58
C ALA A 279 17.60 -8.70 -16.55
N GLN A 280 17.84 -7.43 -16.29
CA GLN A 280 19.17 -6.82 -16.07
C GLN A 280 19.36 -6.52 -14.58
#